data_6690b47387517b9afba6a03f4062b1e1
#
_entry.id   6690b47387517b9afba6a03f4062b1e1
#
_cell.length_a   1.000
_cell.length_b   1.000
_cell.length_c   1.000
_cell.angle_alpha   90.00
_cell.angle_beta   90.00
_cell.angle_gamma   90.00
#
_symmetry.space_group_name_H-M   'P 1'
#
loop_
_entity.id
_entity.type
_entity.pdbx_description
1 polymer ?
#
loop_
_entity_poly.entity_id
_entity_poly.type
_entity_poly.pdbx_seq_one_letter_code
_entity_poly.pdbx_strand_id
1 'polypeptide(L)'
;QFSPRVFETRNPIDVADVPLNALGGRTMLWVGRNSPEKRPMDAIKAVMWIGDRVPGAKLIIMGGGFEHEAEMNWLKNVEYVGYHQDTEEIFRQADIFLCTSEYEGFSLTMAEAQAHGIPCVTYDMPYLPILQGGGHVAVPMGDADALAKAAADLLLDASRRVALGQEARKNVEHLCIDQTAKWTEIFAQMAEAKGNAHPDAAVQQMVSTLSEHALRQEKEIVFHEIEKPEFIPMPKHGPFKLLRKKLATACKLLLVGK
;
A
#
# COMPACT_ATOMS: atom_id res chain seq x y z
N GLN A 1 29.50 5.70 -13.82
CA GLN A 1 28.67 6.52 -14.74
C GLN A 1 27.44 5.68 -15.07
N PHE A 2 26.27 6.16 -14.70
CA PHE A 2 25.01 5.50 -15.06
C PHE A 2 24.80 5.60 -16.58
N SER A 3 24.14 4.59 -17.16
CA SER A 3 23.75 4.61 -18.57
C SER A 3 23.02 5.93 -18.89
N PRO A 4 23.33 6.60 -20.00
CA PRO A 4 22.64 7.83 -20.41
C PRO A 4 21.16 7.60 -20.78
N ARG A 5 20.68 6.35 -20.71
CA ARG A 5 19.30 5.97 -21.04
C ARG A 5 18.52 5.65 -19.76
N VAL A 6 18.15 6.70 -19.03
CA VAL A 6 17.20 6.62 -17.93
C VAL A 6 15.84 7.07 -18.44
N PHE A 7 14.82 6.24 -18.27
CA PHE A 7 13.46 6.56 -18.65
C PHE A 7 12.62 6.72 -17.39
N GLU A 8 11.96 7.84 -17.26
CA GLU A 8 10.94 8.03 -16.25
C GLU A 8 9.62 7.45 -16.76
N THR A 9 9.05 6.52 -16.01
CA THR A 9 7.73 5.95 -16.24
C THR A 9 6.88 6.11 -15.00
N ARG A 10 5.55 6.16 -15.17
CA ARG A 10 4.60 6.22 -14.07
C ARG A 10 3.83 4.90 -13.96
N ASN A 11 3.29 4.64 -12.79
CA ASN A 11 2.41 3.49 -12.60
C ASN A 11 1.12 3.70 -13.40
N PRO A 12 0.69 2.72 -14.21
CA PRO A 12 -0.59 2.79 -14.89
C PRO A 12 -1.71 2.64 -13.86
N ILE A 13 -2.70 3.52 -13.94
CA ILE A 13 -3.96 3.41 -13.21
C ILE A 13 -5.04 3.67 -14.22
N ASP A 14 -5.92 2.70 -14.39
CA ASP A 14 -7.11 2.89 -15.20
C ASP A 14 -8.14 3.65 -14.38
N VAL A 15 -8.53 4.80 -14.88
CA VAL A 15 -9.48 5.69 -14.21
C VAL A 15 -10.78 5.79 -15.01
N ALA A 16 -10.74 5.52 -16.32
CA ALA A 16 -11.81 5.86 -17.24
C ALA A 16 -13.16 5.20 -16.88
N ASP A 17 -13.12 3.92 -16.53
CA ASP A 17 -14.33 3.12 -16.26
C ASP A 17 -14.64 2.97 -14.77
N VAL A 18 -13.86 3.61 -13.88
CA VAL A 18 -14.08 3.52 -12.44
C VAL A 18 -15.23 4.44 -12.02
N PRO A 19 -16.32 3.90 -11.44
CA PRO A 19 -17.45 4.71 -11.00
C PRO A 19 -17.12 5.49 -9.73
N LEU A 20 -17.70 6.68 -9.61
CA LEU A 20 -17.56 7.48 -8.40
C LEU A 20 -18.43 6.94 -7.27
N ASN A 21 -17.92 6.96 -6.05
CA ASN A 21 -18.66 6.64 -4.84
C ASN A 21 -19.63 7.76 -4.46
N ALA A 22 -20.76 7.38 -3.87
CA ALA A 22 -21.76 8.34 -3.38
C ALA A 22 -21.28 9.09 -2.11
N LEU A 23 -20.34 8.55 -1.38
CA LEU A 23 -19.74 9.11 -0.15
C LEU A 23 -20.81 9.50 0.92
N GLY A 24 -21.91 8.76 0.97
CA GLY A 24 -23.03 9.05 1.86
C GLY A 24 -22.98 8.35 3.21
N GLY A 25 -22.05 7.44 3.40
CA GLY A 25 -21.91 6.62 4.59
C GLY A 25 -20.86 7.10 5.57
N ARG A 26 -20.34 6.15 6.36
CA ARG A 26 -19.32 6.38 7.40
C ARG A 26 -18.31 5.26 7.43
N THR A 27 -17.97 4.73 6.25
CA THR A 27 -17.01 3.63 6.10
C THR A 27 -15.64 4.18 5.76
N MET A 28 -14.67 3.84 6.59
CA MET A 28 -13.25 4.03 6.32
C MET A 28 -12.69 2.76 5.69
N LEU A 29 -11.79 2.91 4.72
CA LEU A 29 -11.04 1.81 4.12
C LEU A 29 -9.56 2.01 4.37
N TRP A 30 -8.90 0.94 4.79
CA TRP A 30 -7.45 0.84 4.84
C TRP A 30 -7.01 -0.39 4.03
N VAL A 31 -5.98 -0.24 3.19
CA VAL A 31 -5.49 -1.31 2.31
C VAL A 31 -3.99 -1.47 2.45
N GLY A 32 -3.56 -2.68 2.82
CA GLY A 32 -2.14 -2.98 2.94
C GLY A 32 -1.86 -4.30 3.64
N ARG A 33 -0.59 -4.65 3.73
CA ARG A 33 -0.13 -5.78 4.56
C ARG A 33 -0.04 -5.34 6.02
N ASN A 34 -0.19 -6.29 6.93
CA ASN A 34 0.12 -6.07 8.35
C ASN A 34 1.64 -6.01 8.54
N SER A 35 2.21 -4.84 8.31
CA SER A 35 3.65 -4.63 8.39
C SER A 35 3.97 -3.28 9.06
N PRO A 36 5.14 -3.15 9.72
CA PRO A 36 5.48 -1.97 10.49
C PRO A 36 5.39 -0.66 9.70
N GLU A 37 5.87 -0.66 8.46
CA GLU A 37 5.88 0.53 7.59
C GLU A 37 4.48 0.98 7.15
N LYS A 38 3.50 0.08 7.15
CA LYS A 38 2.10 0.40 6.84
C LYS A 38 1.30 0.89 8.04
N ARG A 39 1.80 0.66 9.26
CA ARG A 39 1.23 1.15 10.53
C ARG A 39 -0.29 0.91 10.66
N PRO A 40 -0.81 -0.31 10.42
CA PRO A 40 -2.24 -0.59 10.48
C PRO A 40 -2.85 -0.28 11.85
N MET A 41 -2.06 -0.38 12.92
CA MET A 41 -2.52 -0.08 14.26
C MET A 41 -2.94 1.39 14.43
N ASP A 42 -2.41 2.31 13.64
CA ASP A 42 -2.84 3.70 13.69
C ASP A 42 -4.24 3.88 13.08
N ALA A 43 -4.58 3.13 12.02
CA ALA A 43 -5.94 3.09 11.49
C ALA A 43 -6.93 2.47 12.49
N ILE A 44 -6.51 1.39 13.18
CA ILE A 44 -7.32 0.74 14.23
C ILE A 44 -7.53 1.69 15.41
N LYS A 45 -6.50 2.38 15.89
CA LYS A 45 -6.63 3.40 16.95
C LYS A 45 -7.56 4.52 16.52
N ALA A 46 -7.46 4.95 15.25
CA ALA A 46 -8.35 6.00 14.72
C ALA A 46 -9.82 5.57 14.80
N VAL A 47 -10.19 4.38 14.32
CA VAL A 47 -11.59 3.93 14.38
C VAL A 47 -12.10 3.73 15.81
N MET A 48 -11.24 3.30 16.74
CA MET A 48 -11.60 3.21 18.15
C MET A 48 -11.92 4.60 18.74
N TRP A 49 -11.08 5.60 18.46
CA TRP A 49 -11.28 6.97 18.89
C TRP A 49 -12.53 7.61 18.25
N ILE A 50 -12.81 7.27 16.98
CA ILE A 50 -13.95 7.78 16.20
C ILE A 50 -15.27 7.15 16.68
N GLY A 51 -15.27 5.88 17.08
CA GLY A 51 -16.48 5.10 17.37
C GLY A 51 -17.43 5.75 18.36
N ASP A 52 -16.90 6.42 19.38
CA ASP A 52 -17.70 7.15 20.38
C ASP A 52 -18.24 8.51 19.88
N ARG A 53 -17.67 9.04 18.81
CA ARG A 53 -17.94 10.41 18.31
C ARG A 53 -18.76 10.43 17.04
N VAL A 54 -18.60 9.40 16.23
CA VAL A 54 -19.29 9.25 14.93
C VAL A 54 -20.06 7.92 14.93
N PRO A 55 -21.31 7.92 15.42
CA PRO A 55 -22.11 6.70 15.48
C PRO A 55 -22.22 6.02 14.10
N GLY A 56 -21.98 4.70 14.07
CA GLY A 56 -22.01 3.91 12.83
C GLY A 56 -20.74 4.00 11.98
N ALA A 57 -19.69 4.68 12.45
CA ALA A 57 -18.40 4.63 11.79
C ALA A 57 -17.79 3.21 11.86
N LYS A 58 -17.32 2.72 10.72
CA LYS A 58 -16.64 1.43 10.62
C LYS A 58 -15.34 1.54 9.79
N LEU A 59 -14.42 0.63 10.03
CA LEU A 59 -13.18 0.48 9.27
C LEU A 59 -13.19 -0.89 8.59
N ILE A 60 -12.96 -0.90 7.29
CA ILE A 60 -12.64 -2.11 6.53
C ILE A 60 -11.13 -2.15 6.39
N ILE A 61 -10.52 -3.28 6.75
CA ILE A 61 -9.10 -3.57 6.55
C ILE A 61 -8.99 -4.66 5.49
N MET A 62 -8.36 -4.31 4.37
CA MET A 62 -8.11 -5.21 3.25
C MET A 62 -6.61 -5.48 3.12
N GLY A 63 -6.23 -6.75 3.13
CA GLY A 63 -4.86 -7.22 2.96
C GLY A 63 -4.52 -8.41 3.84
N GLY A 64 -3.32 -8.94 3.70
CA GLY A 64 -2.88 -10.12 4.44
C GLY A 64 -2.18 -9.79 5.75
N GLY A 65 -2.05 -10.83 6.60
CA GLY A 65 -1.35 -10.76 7.88
C GLY A 65 -2.24 -10.37 9.07
N PHE A 66 -3.58 -10.39 8.90
CA PHE A 66 -4.57 -10.06 9.94
C PHE A 66 -5.42 -11.26 10.34
N GLU A 67 -5.00 -12.47 10.03
CA GLU A 67 -5.78 -13.68 10.28
C GLU A 67 -6.11 -13.87 11.76
N HIS A 68 -5.16 -13.52 12.64
CA HIS A 68 -5.36 -13.59 14.09
C HIS A 68 -6.35 -12.53 14.59
N GLU A 69 -6.23 -11.29 14.13
CA GLU A 69 -7.12 -10.19 14.49
C GLU A 69 -8.55 -10.45 13.99
N ALA A 70 -8.68 -11.02 12.78
CA ALA A 70 -9.96 -11.41 12.22
C ALA A 70 -10.64 -12.53 13.04
N GLU A 71 -9.90 -13.54 13.49
CA GLU A 71 -10.41 -14.62 14.37
C GLU A 71 -10.86 -14.08 15.72
N MET A 72 -10.11 -13.15 16.30
CA MET A 72 -10.41 -12.60 17.63
C MET A 72 -11.64 -11.66 17.63
N ASN A 73 -11.91 -10.99 16.51
CA ASN A 73 -13.07 -10.10 16.29
C ASN A 73 -13.40 -9.18 17.49
N TRP A 74 -12.37 -8.58 18.08
CA TRP A 74 -12.51 -7.77 19.31
C TRP A 74 -13.21 -6.43 19.08
N LEU A 75 -13.08 -5.90 17.87
CA LEU A 75 -13.60 -4.59 17.52
C LEU A 75 -14.78 -4.76 16.55
N LYS A 76 -15.99 -4.55 17.05
CA LYS A 76 -17.23 -4.70 16.28
C LYS A 76 -17.36 -3.74 15.09
N ASN A 77 -16.61 -2.65 15.11
CA ASN A 77 -16.58 -1.64 14.05
C ASN A 77 -15.35 -1.77 13.12
N VAL A 78 -14.61 -2.87 13.20
CA VAL A 78 -13.53 -3.23 12.29
C VAL A 78 -13.88 -4.52 11.57
N GLU A 79 -13.84 -4.50 10.25
CA GLU A 79 -14.08 -5.64 9.37
C GLU A 79 -12.77 -6.00 8.66
N TYR A 80 -12.30 -7.23 8.84
CA TYR A 80 -11.11 -7.77 8.18
C TYR A 80 -11.56 -8.61 7.00
N VAL A 81 -11.30 -8.15 5.78
CA VAL A 81 -11.75 -8.84 4.56
C VAL A 81 -10.66 -9.69 3.90
N GLY A 82 -9.42 -9.64 4.45
CA GLY A 82 -8.31 -10.41 3.90
C GLY A 82 -7.82 -9.88 2.54
N TYR A 83 -7.10 -10.73 1.81
CA TYR A 83 -6.62 -10.42 0.47
C TYR A 83 -7.70 -10.67 -0.59
N HIS A 84 -7.95 -9.68 -1.43
CA HIS A 84 -8.86 -9.78 -2.57
C HIS A 84 -8.13 -9.48 -3.88
N GLN A 85 -8.43 -10.25 -4.93
CA GLN A 85 -7.95 -9.98 -6.28
C GLN A 85 -8.78 -8.88 -6.96
N ASP A 86 -10.10 -8.95 -6.77
CA ASP A 86 -11.02 -7.89 -7.20
C ASP A 86 -11.28 -6.97 -6.01
N THR A 87 -10.67 -5.81 -6.07
CA THR A 87 -10.71 -4.81 -4.99
C THR A 87 -11.85 -3.81 -5.18
N GLU A 88 -12.46 -3.75 -6.37
CA GLU A 88 -13.44 -2.73 -6.72
C GLU A 88 -14.65 -2.73 -5.78
N GLU A 89 -15.19 -3.93 -5.46
CA GLU A 89 -16.35 -4.05 -4.57
C GLU A 89 -16.07 -3.48 -3.17
N ILE A 90 -14.84 -3.63 -2.71
CA ILE A 90 -14.43 -3.12 -1.39
C ILE A 90 -14.24 -1.60 -1.43
N PHE A 91 -13.58 -1.07 -2.48
CA PHE A 91 -13.46 0.39 -2.64
C PHE A 91 -14.82 1.07 -2.74
N ARG A 92 -15.79 0.47 -3.41
CA ARG A 92 -17.17 1.01 -3.54
C ARG A 92 -17.90 1.19 -2.21
N GLN A 93 -17.50 0.49 -1.17
CA GLN A 93 -18.11 0.61 0.17
C GLN A 93 -17.53 1.77 0.98
N ALA A 94 -16.42 2.35 0.55
CA ALA A 94 -15.67 3.34 1.32
C ALA A 94 -16.16 4.77 1.08
N ASP A 95 -16.16 5.56 2.15
CA ASP A 95 -16.43 6.99 2.14
C ASP A 95 -15.16 7.82 2.31
N ILE A 96 -14.17 7.28 3.01
CA ILE A 96 -12.81 7.84 3.12
C ILE A 96 -11.78 6.72 3.10
N PHE A 97 -10.58 7.04 2.63
CA PHE A 97 -9.44 6.14 2.63
C PHE A 97 -8.41 6.59 3.67
N LEU A 98 -7.93 5.66 4.49
CA LEU A 98 -6.86 5.92 5.47
C LEU A 98 -5.54 5.38 4.95
N CYS A 99 -4.54 6.23 4.78
CA CYS A 99 -3.17 5.83 4.50
C CYS A 99 -2.29 6.17 5.70
N THR A 100 -1.91 5.15 6.45
CA THR A 100 -1.08 5.27 7.65
C THR A 100 0.38 4.93 7.42
N SER A 101 0.79 4.76 6.16
CA SER A 101 2.15 4.38 5.81
C SER A 101 3.17 5.42 6.26
N GLU A 102 4.30 4.94 6.77
CA GLU A 102 5.45 5.77 7.13
C GLU A 102 6.18 6.28 5.89
N TYR A 103 6.21 5.46 4.84
CA TYR A 103 6.75 5.82 3.52
C TYR A 103 6.05 5.05 2.41
N GLU A 104 6.02 5.62 1.23
CA GLU A 104 5.45 5.07 0.01
C GLU A 104 6.33 5.43 -1.19
N GLY A 105 6.34 4.56 -2.21
CA GLY A 105 6.95 4.89 -3.50
C GLY A 105 6.05 5.76 -4.37
N PHE A 106 4.78 5.35 -4.49
CA PHE A 106 3.74 6.05 -5.25
C PHE A 106 2.38 5.99 -4.56
N SER A 107 2.10 4.93 -3.83
CA SER A 107 0.81 4.59 -3.20
C SER A 107 -0.30 4.27 -4.22
N LEU A 108 -0.21 3.09 -4.83
CA LEU A 108 -1.23 2.59 -5.76
C LEU A 108 -2.62 2.52 -5.11
N THR A 109 -2.70 2.07 -3.86
CA THR A 109 -3.97 1.97 -3.13
C THR A 109 -4.63 3.31 -2.87
N MET A 110 -3.84 4.37 -2.65
CA MET A 110 -4.37 5.74 -2.57
C MET A 110 -4.85 6.23 -3.94
N ALA A 111 -4.15 5.88 -5.01
CA ALA A 111 -4.55 6.23 -6.35
C ALA A 111 -5.84 5.50 -6.78
N GLU A 112 -5.98 4.22 -6.41
CA GLU A 112 -7.22 3.46 -6.59
C GLU A 112 -8.37 4.10 -5.81
N ALA A 113 -8.18 4.50 -4.55
CA ALA A 113 -9.17 5.22 -3.78
C ALA A 113 -9.58 6.54 -4.46
N GLN A 114 -8.61 7.34 -4.92
CA GLN A 114 -8.87 8.58 -5.65
C GLN A 114 -9.58 8.35 -6.98
N ALA A 115 -9.34 7.22 -7.67
CA ALA A 115 -10.07 6.84 -8.87
C ALA A 115 -11.57 6.64 -8.60
N HIS A 116 -11.93 6.12 -7.45
CA HIS A 116 -13.32 6.05 -7.00
C HIS A 116 -13.88 7.37 -6.45
N GLY A 117 -13.11 8.45 -6.49
CA GLY A 117 -13.47 9.72 -5.87
C GLY A 117 -13.52 9.66 -4.34
N ILE A 118 -12.78 8.75 -3.72
CA ILE A 118 -12.70 8.61 -2.27
C ILE A 118 -11.60 9.53 -1.75
N PRO A 119 -11.92 10.52 -0.90
CA PRO A 119 -10.91 11.40 -0.30
C PRO A 119 -10.04 10.61 0.68
N CYS A 120 -8.75 10.98 0.74
CA CYS A 120 -7.77 10.31 1.57
C CYS A 120 -7.47 11.12 2.83
N VAL A 121 -7.30 10.43 3.96
CA VAL A 121 -6.67 10.97 5.17
C VAL A 121 -5.35 10.24 5.36
N THR A 122 -4.25 10.98 5.41
CA THR A 122 -2.91 10.40 5.33
C THR A 122 -1.91 11.13 6.20
N TYR A 123 -0.81 10.49 6.52
CA TYR A 123 0.36 11.19 7.01
C TYR A 123 0.98 12.07 5.91
N ASP A 124 1.61 13.16 6.32
CA ASP A 124 2.28 14.06 5.39
C ASP A 124 3.54 13.40 4.79
N MET A 125 3.52 13.24 3.47
CA MET A 125 4.61 12.69 2.67
C MET A 125 4.82 13.61 1.46
N PRO A 126 5.46 14.77 1.65
CA PRO A 126 5.51 15.84 0.66
C PRO A 126 6.25 15.46 -0.63
N TYR A 127 6.97 14.35 -0.64
CA TYR A 127 7.66 13.82 -1.82
C TYR A 127 6.76 13.00 -2.75
N LEU A 128 5.55 12.58 -2.29
CA LEU A 128 4.66 11.75 -3.10
C LEU A 128 3.91 12.60 -4.15
N PRO A 129 3.99 12.25 -5.44
CA PRO A 129 3.26 12.97 -6.49
C PRO A 129 1.75 13.03 -6.25
N ILE A 130 1.16 11.95 -5.70
CA ILE A 130 -0.27 11.88 -5.43
C ILE A 130 -0.75 12.85 -4.36
N LEU A 131 0.14 13.35 -3.52
CA LEU A 131 -0.15 14.35 -2.49
C LEU A 131 0.18 15.78 -2.94
N GLN A 132 0.64 16.01 -4.18
CA GLN A 132 0.86 17.34 -4.73
C GLN A 132 -0.42 17.98 -5.28
N GLY A 133 -1.48 17.17 -5.50
CA GLY A 133 -2.80 17.63 -5.90
C GLY A 133 -3.78 17.67 -4.74
N GLY A 134 -5.06 17.85 -5.05
CA GLY A 134 -6.15 17.86 -4.07
C GLY A 134 -6.66 16.46 -3.68
N GLY A 135 -7.76 16.42 -2.92
CA GLY A 135 -8.47 15.18 -2.60
C GLY A 135 -7.95 14.43 -1.38
N HIS A 136 -7.18 15.10 -0.53
CA HIS A 136 -6.68 14.51 0.70
C HIS A 136 -6.62 15.50 1.87
N VAL A 137 -6.49 14.96 3.07
CA VAL A 137 -6.12 15.68 4.29
C VAL A 137 -4.85 15.05 4.83
N ALA A 138 -3.76 15.80 4.83
CA ALA A 138 -2.49 15.38 5.39
C ALA A 138 -2.34 15.84 6.85
N VAL A 139 -1.80 14.98 7.69
CA VAL A 139 -1.51 15.25 9.10
C VAL A 139 -0.05 14.91 9.41
N PRO A 140 0.53 15.42 10.51
CA PRO A 140 1.92 15.13 10.84
C PRO A 140 2.21 13.62 10.90
N MET A 141 3.39 13.22 10.39
CA MET A 141 3.82 11.83 10.38
C MET A 141 3.77 11.21 11.78
N GLY A 142 3.04 10.08 11.89
CA GLY A 142 2.92 9.32 13.13
C GLY A 142 1.93 9.89 14.16
N ASP A 143 1.28 11.03 13.89
CA ASP A 143 0.25 11.60 14.75
C ASP A 143 -1.10 10.93 14.50
N ALA A 144 -1.30 9.77 15.15
CA ALA A 144 -2.53 8.99 15.03
C ALA A 144 -3.77 9.73 15.58
N ASP A 145 -3.60 10.63 16.55
CA ASP A 145 -4.71 11.42 17.10
C ASP A 145 -5.17 12.49 16.10
N ALA A 146 -4.24 13.18 15.46
CA ALA A 146 -4.54 14.11 14.36
C ALA A 146 -5.21 13.39 13.18
N LEU A 147 -4.74 12.18 12.83
CA LEU A 147 -5.34 11.35 11.78
C LEU A 147 -6.79 10.97 12.14
N ALA A 148 -7.02 10.50 13.36
CA ALA A 148 -8.35 10.15 13.85
C ALA A 148 -9.30 11.37 13.83
N LYS A 149 -8.82 12.53 14.27
CA LYS A 149 -9.60 13.77 14.26
C LYS A 149 -9.94 14.20 12.83
N ALA A 150 -8.98 14.21 11.92
CA ALA A 150 -9.20 14.56 10.51
C ALA A 150 -10.21 13.63 9.84
N ALA A 151 -10.13 12.33 10.13
CA ALA A 151 -11.07 11.33 9.62
C ALA A 151 -12.49 11.56 10.20
N ALA A 152 -12.62 11.82 11.49
CA ALA A 152 -13.91 12.11 12.12
C ALA A 152 -14.55 13.39 11.54
N ASP A 153 -13.78 14.47 11.44
CA ASP A 153 -14.25 15.74 10.87
C ASP A 153 -14.76 15.53 9.43
N LEU A 154 -14.06 14.72 8.63
CA LEU A 154 -14.46 14.43 7.27
C LEU A 154 -15.68 13.49 7.19
N LEU A 155 -15.83 12.55 8.12
CA LEU A 155 -17.01 11.69 8.18
C LEU A 155 -18.26 12.47 8.59
N LEU A 156 -18.12 13.52 9.39
CA LEU A 156 -19.22 14.37 9.85
C LEU A 156 -19.61 15.45 8.83
N ASP A 157 -18.69 15.89 7.97
CA ASP A 157 -18.92 16.89 6.95
C ASP A 157 -19.07 16.25 5.55
N ALA A 158 -20.30 15.89 5.20
CA ALA A 158 -20.59 15.26 3.91
C ALA A 158 -20.26 16.18 2.71
N SER A 159 -20.48 17.50 2.85
CA SER A 159 -20.21 18.45 1.77
C SER A 159 -18.71 18.55 1.47
N ARG A 160 -17.91 18.66 2.52
CA ARG A 160 -16.44 18.68 2.42
C ARG A 160 -15.93 17.35 1.87
N ARG A 161 -16.49 16.22 2.31
CA ARG A 161 -16.11 14.88 1.84
C ARG A 161 -16.35 14.72 0.34
N VAL A 162 -17.51 15.13 -0.15
CA VAL A 162 -17.84 15.10 -1.58
C VAL A 162 -16.93 16.04 -2.38
N ALA A 163 -16.69 17.25 -1.90
CA ALA A 163 -15.79 18.21 -2.58
C ALA A 163 -14.36 17.64 -2.70
N LEU A 164 -13.81 17.12 -1.60
CA LEU A 164 -12.50 16.46 -1.62
C LEU A 164 -12.48 15.21 -2.49
N GLY A 165 -13.57 14.45 -2.55
CA GLY A 165 -13.69 13.30 -3.45
C GLY A 165 -13.61 13.69 -4.92
N GLN A 166 -14.23 14.80 -5.30
CA GLN A 166 -14.12 15.35 -6.68
C GLN A 166 -12.69 15.82 -6.98
N GLU A 167 -12.03 16.44 -6.02
CA GLU A 167 -10.62 16.81 -6.16
C GLU A 167 -9.71 15.58 -6.28
N ALA A 168 -9.97 14.53 -5.50
CA ALA A 168 -9.26 13.25 -5.54
C ALA A 168 -9.32 12.64 -6.95
N ARG A 169 -10.53 12.57 -7.53
CA ARG A 169 -10.72 12.07 -8.90
C ARG A 169 -9.93 12.89 -9.92
N LYS A 170 -10.02 14.20 -9.90
CA LYS A 170 -9.27 15.09 -10.79
C LYS A 170 -7.76 14.94 -10.64
N ASN A 171 -7.29 14.77 -9.40
CA ASN A 171 -5.87 14.58 -9.12
C ASN A 171 -5.33 13.30 -9.76
N VAL A 172 -6.02 12.17 -9.57
CA VAL A 172 -5.56 10.90 -10.14
C VAL A 172 -5.69 10.88 -11.67
N GLU A 173 -6.72 11.48 -12.25
CA GLU A 173 -6.86 11.65 -13.70
C GLU A 173 -5.69 12.43 -14.30
N HIS A 174 -5.21 13.45 -13.59
CA HIS A 174 -4.04 14.21 -14.02
C HIS A 174 -2.74 13.41 -13.90
N LEU A 175 -2.63 12.53 -12.89
CA LEU A 175 -1.44 11.70 -12.68
C LEU A 175 -1.39 10.47 -13.57
N CYS A 176 -2.56 9.93 -13.94
CA CYS A 176 -2.71 8.73 -14.76
C CYS A 176 -2.69 9.07 -16.22
N ILE A 177 -1.53 9.47 -16.72
CA ILE A 177 -1.30 9.68 -18.15
C ILE A 177 -1.13 8.31 -18.81
N ASP A 178 -1.72 8.14 -19.98
CA ASP A 178 -1.49 6.96 -20.81
C ASP A 178 0.02 6.78 -21.07
N GLN A 179 0.57 5.70 -20.53
CA GLN A 179 1.97 5.36 -20.66
C GLN A 179 2.28 4.50 -21.91
N THR A 180 1.25 4.12 -22.67
CA THR A 180 1.39 3.21 -23.82
C THR A 180 2.37 3.75 -24.85
N ALA A 181 2.23 5.03 -25.21
CA ALA A 181 3.15 5.67 -26.15
C ALA A 181 4.58 5.72 -25.62
N LYS A 182 4.75 5.99 -24.32
CA LYS A 182 6.06 6.04 -23.67
C LYS A 182 6.74 4.66 -23.63
N TRP A 183 6.00 3.62 -23.28
CA TRP A 183 6.51 2.26 -23.30
C TRP A 183 6.82 1.80 -24.72
N THR A 184 6.01 2.14 -25.72
CA THR A 184 6.27 1.85 -27.13
C THR A 184 7.57 2.49 -27.59
N GLU A 185 7.81 3.76 -27.24
CA GLU A 185 9.06 4.47 -27.53
C GLU A 185 10.28 3.76 -26.87
N ILE A 186 10.15 3.40 -25.57
CA ILE A 186 11.22 2.71 -24.83
C ILE A 186 11.55 1.37 -25.50
N PHE A 187 10.54 0.57 -25.84
CA PHE A 187 10.75 -0.72 -26.51
C PHE A 187 11.35 -0.57 -27.89
N ALA A 188 10.94 0.44 -28.68
CA ALA A 188 11.55 0.73 -29.98
C ALA A 188 13.03 1.07 -29.84
N GLN A 189 13.39 1.96 -28.92
CA GLN A 189 14.78 2.32 -28.64
C GLN A 189 15.61 1.13 -28.14
N MET A 190 15.02 0.24 -27.34
CA MET A 190 15.69 -0.99 -26.90
C MET A 190 15.91 -1.96 -28.05
N ALA A 191 14.95 -2.10 -28.97
CA ALA A 191 15.06 -2.96 -30.14
C ALA A 191 16.14 -2.46 -31.11
N GLU A 192 16.19 -1.16 -31.38
CA GLU A 192 17.24 -0.52 -32.19
C GLU A 192 18.63 -0.72 -31.57
N ALA A 193 18.74 -0.55 -30.24
CA ALA A 193 20.00 -0.79 -29.54
C ALA A 193 20.45 -2.24 -29.60
N LYS A 194 19.52 -3.20 -29.65
CA LYS A 194 19.79 -4.63 -29.72
C LYS A 194 20.27 -5.06 -31.11
N GLY A 195 19.86 -4.35 -32.19
CA GLY A 195 20.33 -4.60 -33.56
C GLY A 195 21.75 -4.11 -33.81
N ASN A 196 22.30 -3.21 -32.99
CA ASN A 196 23.57 -2.52 -33.22
C ASN A 196 24.65 -2.73 -32.16
N ALA A 197 24.42 -3.48 -31.10
CA ALA A 197 25.46 -3.75 -30.12
C ALA A 197 25.19 -5.06 -29.36
N HIS A 198 26.17 -5.93 -29.31
CA HIS A 198 26.32 -6.77 -28.11
C HIS A 198 26.22 -5.83 -26.89
N PRO A 199 25.37 -6.10 -25.89
CA PRO A 199 25.37 -5.32 -24.69
C PRO A 199 26.81 -5.27 -24.19
N ASP A 200 27.35 -4.08 -24.06
CA ASP A 200 28.71 -3.85 -23.60
C ASP A 200 28.93 -4.75 -22.38
N ALA A 201 30.02 -5.49 -22.36
CA ALA A 201 30.36 -6.40 -21.26
C ALA A 201 30.24 -5.72 -19.91
N ALA A 202 30.49 -4.39 -19.85
CA ALA A 202 30.28 -3.54 -18.70
C ALA A 202 28.81 -3.46 -18.27
N VAL A 203 27.84 -3.42 -19.20
CA VAL A 203 26.40 -3.40 -18.87
C VAL A 203 25.94 -4.76 -18.37
N GLN A 204 26.42 -5.85 -18.98
CA GLN A 204 26.13 -7.20 -18.50
C GLN A 204 26.70 -7.45 -17.11
N GLN A 205 27.93 -7.00 -16.86
CA GLN A 205 28.56 -7.10 -15.55
C GLN A 205 27.82 -6.24 -14.50
N MET A 206 27.34 -5.05 -14.86
CA MET A 206 26.59 -4.17 -13.98
C MET A 206 25.20 -4.74 -13.65
N VAL A 207 24.49 -5.33 -14.62
CA VAL A 207 23.21 -6.02 -14.40
C VAL A 207 23.40 -7.25 -13.50
N SER A 208 24.47 -8.03 -13.73
CA SER A 208 24.83 -9.16 -12.87
C SER A 208 25.13 -8.70 -11.44
N THR A 209 25.94 -7.66 -11.27
CA THR A 209 26.29 -7.10 -9.96
C THR A 209 25.07 -6.54 -9.21
N LEU A 210 24.16 -5.84 -9.91
CA LEU A 210 22.93 -5.33 -9.32
C LEU A 210 21.97 -6.45 -8.93
N SER A 211 21.87 -7.50 -9.77
CA SER A 211 21.06 -8.68 -9.45
C SER A 211 21.61 -9.45 -8.26
N GLU A 212 22.94 -9.60 -8.17
CA GLU A 212 23.59 -10.22 -7.01
C GLU A 212 23.45 -9.37 -5.74
N HIS A 213 23.48 -8.04 -5.88
CA HIS A 213 23.30 -7.13 -4.74
C HIS A 213 21.87 -7.16 -4.23
N ALA A 214 20.88 -7.16 -5.13
CA ALA A 214 19.45 -7.31 -4.78
C ALA A 214 19.21 -8.67 -4.10
N LEU A 215 19.75 -9.75 -4.63
CA LEU A 215 19.66 -11.09 -4.02
C LEU A 215 20.36 -11.17 -2.65
N ARG A 216 21.44 -10.43 -2.45
CA ARG A 216 22.10 -10.34 -1.13
C ARG A 216 21.27 -9.54 -0.14
N GLN A 217 20.71 -8.40 -0.57
CA GLN A 217 19.83 -7.60 0.29
C GLN A 217 18.58 -8.37 0.70
N GLU A 218 17.93 -9.11 -0.23
CA GLU A 218 16.82 -10.00 0.13
C GLU A 218 17.25 -11.08 1.14
N LYS A 219 18.42 -11.65 0.99
CA LYS A 219 18.95 -12.63 1.94
C LYS A 219 19.30 -11.99 3.29
N GLU A 220 19.88 -10.78 3.31
CA GLU A 220 20.17 -10.07 4.56
C GLU A 220 18.90 -9.63 5.28
N ILE A 221 17.86 -9.18 4.56
CA ILE A 221 16.56 -8.86 5.15
C ILE A 221 15.95 -10.10 5.78
N VAL A 222 15.95 -11.23 5.09
CA VAL A 222 15.45 -12.50 5.64
C VAL A 222 16.28 -12.96 6.85
N PHE A 223 17.60 -12.77 6.84
CA PHE A 223 18.46 -13.13 7.98
C PHE A 223 18.30 -12.17 9.16
N HIS A 224 18.12 -10.86 8.92
CA HIS A 224 17.89 -9.89 10.00
C HIS A 224 16.51 -10.07 10.66
N GLU A 225 15.48 -10.43 9.91
CA GLU A 225 14.18 -10.79 10.49
C GLU A 225 14.23 -12.08 11.32
N ILE A 226 15.17 -13.00 11.01
CA ILE A 226 15.36 -14.24 11.76
C ILE A 226 16.27 -14.05 13.00
N GLU A 227 17.21 -13.10 12.95
CA GLU A 227 18.20 -12.88 14.04
C GLU A 227 17.78 -11.83 15.08
N LYS A 228 16.72 -11.08 14.86
CA LYS A 228 16.14 -10.21 15.92
C LYS A 228 15.00 -10.93 16.63
N PRO A 229 15.25 -11.63 17.73
CA PRO A 229 14.18 -12.19 18.53
C PRO A 229 13.70 -11.15 19.56
N GLU A 230 13.05 -10.10 19.12
CA GLU A 230 11.97 -9.54 19.93
C GLU A 230 10.70 -10.32 19.63
N PHE A 231 10.84 -11.61 19.80
CA PHE A 231 9.74 -12.54 19.74
C PHE A 231 8.88 -12.30 20.97
N ILE A 232 7.69 -11.77 20.78
CA ILE A 232 6.60 -11.96 21.73
C ILE A 232 6.50 -13.47 21.94
N PRO A 233 6.66 -14.00 23.17
CA PRO A 233 6.68 -15.44 23.38
C PRO A 233 5.31 -15.99 22.97
N MET A 234 5.28 -16.71 21.87
CA MET A 234 4.10 -17.47 21.46
C MET A 234 3.74 -18.51 22.51
N PRO A 235 2.46 -18.70 22.84
CA PRO A 235 2.01 -19.71 23.79
C PRO A 235 2.54 -21.08 23.40
N LYS A 236 3.05 -21.84 24.40
CA LYS A 236 3.68 -23.15 24.20
C LYS A 236 2.71 -24.25 23.70
N HIS A 237 1.42 -23.99 23.64
CA HIS A 237 0.38 -24.96 23.31
C HIS A 237 -0.63 -24.33 22.32
N GLY A 238 -0.77 -24.94 21.13
CA GLY A 238 -1.73 -24.54 20.09
C GLY A 238 -1.36 -25.09 18.71
N PRO A 239 -2.18 -24.88 17.67
CA PRO A 239 -2.03 -25.43 16.32
C PRO A 239 -0.73 -25.03 15.60
N PHE A 240 0.03 -24.09 16.15
CA PHE A 240 1.31 -23.61 15.61
C PHE A 240 2.47 -24.61 15.66
N LYS A 241 2.32 -25.75 16.34
CA LYS A 241 3.36 -26.80 16.35
C LYS A 241 3.66 -27.37 14.95
N LEU A 242 2.64 -27.38 14.08
CA LEU A 242 2.76 -27.86 12.70
C LEU A 242 3.45 -26.83 11.79
N LEU A 243 3.15 -25.54 11.97
CA LEU A 243 3.78 -24.44 11.23
C LEU A 243 5.27 -24.31 11.57
N ARG A 244 5.62 -24.45 12.85
CA ARG A 244 7.00 -24.46 13.34
C ARG A 244 7.81 -25.62 12.76
N LYS A 245 7.20 -26.81 12.62
CA LYS A 245 7.83 -27.96 11.94
C LYS A 245 8.04 -27.71 10.46
N LYS A 246 7.08 -27.10 9.76
CA LYS A 246 7.18 -26.77 8.32
C LYS A 246 8.23 -25.70 8.05
N LEU A 247 8.31 -24.66 8.88
CA LEU A 247 9.34 -23.62 8.78
C LEU A 247 10.75 -24.17 9.08
N ALA A 248 10.90 -24.98 10.11
CA ALA A 248 12.18 -25.63 10.42
C ALA A 248 12.63 -26.62 9.32
N THR A 249 11.69 -27.27 8.63
CA THR A 249 11.97 -28.16 7.50
C THR A 249 12.34 -27.36 6.25
N ALA A 250 11.67 -26.23 5.99
CA ALA A 250 12.00 -25.34 4.90
C ALA A 250 13.40 -24.70 5.07
N CYS A 251 13.73 -24.26 6.28
CA CYS A 251 15.10 -23.77 6.58
C CYS A 251 16.17 -24.84 6.41
N LYS A 252 15.88 -26.11 6.80
CA LYS A 252 16.84 -27.22 6.59
C LYS A 252 17.02 -27.56 5.11
N LEU A 253 15.97 -27.49 4.29
CA LEU A 253 16.05 -27.72 2.85
C LEU A 253 16.83 -26.63 2.11
N LEU A 254 16.77 -25.38 2.58
CA LEU A 254 17.55 -24.27 2.04
C LEU A 254 19.04 -24.32 2.42
N LEU A 255 19.38 -24.98 3.52
CA LEU A 255 20.77 -25.12 3.99
C LEU A 255 21.49 -26.37 3.48
N VAL A 256 20.78 -27.33 2.87
CA VAL A 256 21.36 -28.59 2.36
C VAL A 256 21.45 -28.62 0.82
N GLY A 257 20.98 -27.58 0.16
CA GLY A 257 21.11 -27.42 -1.31
C GLY A 257 22.45 -26.77 -1.67
N LYS A 258 23.57 -27.45 -1.40
CA LYS A 258 24.86 -27.25 -2.04
C LYS A 258 25.32 -28.56 -2.60
#